data_5aaca3c0fc4d5d4b7a505a93928edfd9
#
_entry.id   5aaca3c0fc4d5d4b7a505a93928edfd9
#
_cell.length_a   1.000
_cell.length_b   1.000
_cell.length_c   1.000
_cell.angle_alpha   90.00
_cell.angle_beta   90.00
_cell.angle_gamma   90.00
#
_symmetry.space_group_name_H-M   'P 1'
#
loop_
_entity.id
_entity.type
_entity.pdbx_description
1 polymer ?
#
loop_
_entity_poly.entity_id
_entity_poly.type
_entity_poly.pdbx_seq_one_letter_code
_entity_poly.pdbx_strand_id
1 'polypeptide(L)'
;MTMQFETAAGMTRGLNTHIARDIARKILSGELASGAILPSEIELGEQFGVSRTALREALKLLTSKGLLESRPKIGTRVKERPQWNMLDPQLLEWMQGMEATEEIYHQFLEFRKAIEPHATALAAVNASKEQRIELSRIYRQMCHVSENFDAQAWVEIDTQFHRMIFISSGNCFYVPFGNVLTTIFKWFFEYSSKEGGMCLNEHKKIYEAIMAGDEGAAYSASLGLMKGHKHRLNRGGGV
;
A
#
# COMPACT_ATOMS: atom_id res chain seq x y z
N MET A 1 4.72 -29.46 15.46
CA MET A 1 4.38 -29.23 14.03
C MET A 1 5.60 -28.61 13.37
N THR A 2 6.28 -29.33 12.49
CA THR A 2 7.53 -28.87 11.86
C THR A 2 7.15 -27.84 10.81
N MET A 3 7.56 -26.58 10.99
CA MET A 3 7.36 -25.53 9.99
C MET A 3 8.13 -25.89 8.71
N GLN A 4 7.44 -25.89 7.57
CA GLN A 4 8.06 -26.08 6.27
C GLN A 4 8.19 -24.73 5.58
N PHE A 5 9.41 -24.42 5.11
CA PHE A 5 9.70 -23.25 4.28
C PHE A 5 10.13 -23.71 2.89
N GLU A 6 9.85 -22.92 1.86
CA GLU A 6 10.34 -23.22 0.52
C GLU A 6 11.85 -23.06 0.44
N THR A 7 12.53 -24.02 -0.18
CA THR A 7 13.98 -23.98 -0.33
C THR A 7 14.37 -22.90 -1.34
N ALA A 8 15.17 -21.94 -0.94
CA ALA A 8 15.63 -20.81 -1.76
C ALA A 8 16.90 -21.11 -2.58
N ALA A 9 17.22 -22.39 -2.78
CA ALA A 9 18.42 -22.84 -3.50
C ALA A 9 18.38 -22.38 -4.97
N GLY A 10 19.39 -21.60 -5.39
CA GLY A 10 19.58 -21.14 -6.76
C GLY A 10 19.36 -19.64 -7.01
N MET A 11 18.87 -18.85 -6.04
CA MET A 11 18.67 -17.42 -6.19
C MET A 11 19.85 -16.63 -5.57
N THR A 12 20.64 -15.95 -6.39
CA THR A 12 21.79 -15.14 -5.89
C THR A 12 21.46 -13.68 -5.65
N ARG A 13 20.47 -13.09 -6.35
CA ARG A 13 19.97 -11.71 -6.14
C ARG A 13 18.61 -11.73 -5.45
N GLY A 14 18.49 -10.98 -4.36
CA GLY A 14 17.22 -10.85 -3.63
C GLY A 14 16.88 -12.02 -2.70
N LEU A 15 17.82 -12.95 -2.45
CA LEU A 15 17.63 -14.12 -1.59
C LEU A 15 17.13 -13.74 -0.19
N ASN A 16 17.73 -12.74 0.44
CA ASN A 16 17.30 -12.23 1.74
C ASN A 16 15.86 -11.66 1.70
N THR A 17 15.48 -10.97 0.62
CA THR A 17 14.13 -10.44 0.42
C THR A 17 13.11 -11.57 0.23
N HIS A 18 13.49 -12.63 -0.49
CA HIS A 18 12.63 -13.81 -0.67
C HIS A 18 12.37 -14.50 0.67
N ILE A 19 13.42 -14.78 1.45
CA ILE A 19 13.30 -15.38 2.78
C ILE A 19 12.43 -14.50 3.70
N ALA A 20 12.69 -13.18 3.69
CA ALA A 20 11.92 -12.24 4.49
C ALA A 20 10.45 -12.24 4.09
N ARG A 21 10.13 -12.26 2.78
CA ARG A 21 8.77 -12.33 2.27
C ARG A 21 8.07 -13.61 2.72
N ASP A 22 8.74 -14.75 2.64
CA ASP A 22 8.16 -16.04 3.02
C ASP A 22 7.82 -16.10 4.52
N ILE A 23 8.75 -15.67 5.38
CA ILE A 23 8.49 -15.54 6.82
C ILE A 23 7.38 -14.51 7.09
N ALA A 24 7.41 -13.33 6.42
CA ALA A 24 6.39 -12.31 6.58
C ALA A 24 5.00 -12.86 6.23
N ARG A 25 4.84 -13.58 5.13
CA ARG A 25 3.54 -14.15 4.73
C ARG A 25 3.01 -15.14 5.76
N LYS A 26 3.87 -15.94 6.39
CA LYS A 26 3.47 -16.83 7.48
C LYS A 26 3.03 -16.08 8.75
N ILE A 27 3.66 -14.93 9.05
CA ILE A 27 3.23 -14.04 10.14
C ILE A 27 1.89 -13.38 9.79
N LEU A 28 1.77 -12.85 8.59
CA LEU A 28 0.58 -12.11 8.12
C LEU A 28 -0.65 -13.01 7.99
N SER A 29 -0.48 -14.29 7.62
CA SER A 29 -1.55 -15.29 7.59
C SER A 29 -1.95 -15.82 8.97
N GLY A 30 -1.15 -15.55 10.01
CA GLY A 30 -1.34 -16.13 11.35
C GLY A 30 -0.77 -17.54 11.53
N GLU A 31 -0.15 -18.14 10.51
CA GLU A 31 0.59 -19.42 10.66
C GLU A 31 1.70 -19.29 11.71
N LEU A 32 2.38 -18.15 11.73
CA LEU A 32 3.28 -17.71 12.79
C LEU A 32 2.55 -16.67 13.66
N ALA A 33 1.96 -17.12 14.74
CA ALA A 33 1.17 -16.26 15.60
C ALA A 33 2.01 -15.17 16.30
N SER A 34 1.37 -14.06 16.66
CA SER A 34 1.96 -13.05 17.54
C SER A 34 2.51 -13.70 18.82
N GLY A 35 3.70 -13.29 19.24
CA GLY A 35 4.41 -13.86 20.37
C GLY A 35 5.16 -15.17 20.10
N ALA A 36 4.95 -15.81 18.96
CA ALA A 36 5.66 -17.03 18.59
C ALA A 36 7.18 -16.79 18.50
N ILE A 37 7.96 -17.76 18.96
CA ILE A 37 9.41 -17.74 18.86
C ILE A 37 9.80 -18.50 17.58
N LEU A 38 10.57 -17.88 16.72
CA LEU A 38 11.10 -18.53 15.51
C LEU A 38 12.14 -19.58 15.89
N PRO A 39 12.33 -20.62 15.05
CA PRO A 39 13.49 -21.50 15.15
C PRO A 39 14.80 -20.71 15.19
N SER A 40 15.85 -21.32 15.72
CA SER A 40 17.17 -20.69 15.75
C SER A 40 17.69 -20.33 14.36
N GLU A 41 18.61 -19.36 14.27
CA GLU A 41 19.25 -19.00 12.98
C GLU A 41 19.91 -20.20 12.28
N ILE A 42 20.35 -21.20 13.05
CA ILE A 42 20.94 -22.43 12.50
C ILE A 42 19.86 -23.26 11.83
N GLU A 43 18.80 -23.56 12.56
CA GLU A 43 17.66 -24.36 12.06
C GLU A 43 16.97 -23.70 10.87
N LEU A 44 16.73 -22.37 10.92
CA LEU A 44 16.18 -21.62 9.80
C LEU A 44 17.11 -21.64 8.58
N GLY A 45 18.42 -21.49 8.80
CA GLY A 45 19.42 -21.57 7.73
C GLY A 45 19.42 -22.92 7.03
N GLU A 46 19.28 -24.02 7.79
CA GLU A 46 19.14 -25.37 7.25
C GLU A 46 17.82 -25.56 6.50
N GLN A 47 16.69 -25.08 7.05
CA GLN A 47 15.36 -25.21 6.41
C GLN A 47 15.30 -24.44 5.08
N PHE A 48 15.85 -23.24 5.01
CA PHE A 48 15.89 -22.47 3.77
C PHE A 48 17.03 -22.87 2.83
N GLY A 49 18.00 -23.65 3.28
CA GLY A 49 19.18 -24.01 2.51
C GLY A 49 20.09 -22.81 2.18
N VAL A 50 20.24 -21.86 3.11
CA VAL A 50 20.92 -20.58 2.87
C VAL A 50 22.04 -20.30 3.88
N SER A 51 22.92 -19.36 3.51
CA SER A 51 23.97 -18.91 4.42
C SER A 51 23.40 -18.13 5.62
N ARG A 52 24.09 -18.20 6.76
CA ARG A 52 23.75 -17.43 7.97
C ARG A 52 23.68 -15.92 7.70
N THR A 53 24.53 -15.40 6.82
CA THR A 53 24.54 -13.97 6.45
C THR A 53 23.25 -13.59 5.73
N ALA A 54 22.80 -14.37 4.73
CA ALA A 54 21.56 -14.11 4.01
C ALA A 54 20.35 -14.15 4.95
N LEU A 55 20.29 -15.14 5.83
CA LEU A 55 19.21 -15.25 6.83
C LEU A 55 19.19 -14.06 7.80
N ARG A 56 20.36 -13.65 8.33
CA ARG A 56 20.45 -12.49 9.23
C ARG A 56 19.97 -11.20 8.59
N GLU A 57 20.29 -10.96 7.33
CA GLU A 57 19.79 -9.80 6.58
C GLU A 57 18.27 -9.88 6.38
N ALA A 58 17.71 -11.07 6.13
CA ALA A 58 16.28 -11.27 6.06
C ALA A 58 15.58 -10.97 7.41
N LEU A 59 16.12 -11.47 8.52
CA LEU A 59 15.58 -11.20 9.87
C LEU A 59 15.68 -9.73 10.26
N LYS A 60 16.77 -9.03 9.90
CA LYS A 60 16.90 -7.58 10.08
C LYS A 60 15.83 -6.83 9.30
N LEU A 61 15.57 -7.22 8.04
CA LEU A 61 14.54 -6.62 7.22
C LEU A 61 13.15 -6.78 7.87
N LEU A 62 12.84 -7.95 8.41
CA LEU A 62 11.58 -8.18 9.13
C LEU A 62 11.49 -7.38 10.43
N THR A 63 12.60 -7.22 11.13
CA THR A 63 12.68 -6.40 12.34
C THR A 63 12.44 -4.92 12.01
N SER A 64 13.01 -4.40 10.92
CA SER A 64 12.80 -3.01 10.48
C SER A 64 11.34 -2.72 10.09
N LYS A 65 10.60 -3.75 9.65
CA LYS A 65 9.17 -3.66 9.34
C LYS A 65 8.26 -3.84 10.57
N GLY A 66 8.84 -4.04 11.74
CA GLY A 66 8.10 -4.22 12.98
C GLY A 66 7.46 -5.60 13.15
N LEU A 67 7.78 -6.58 12.29
CA LEU A 67 7.24 -7.94 12.38
C LEU A 67 7.95 -8.79 13.43
N LEU A 68 9.24 -8.58 13.62
CA LEU A 68 10.08 -9.36 14.52
C LEU A 68 10.79 -8.47 15.55
N GLU A 69 11.15 -9.08 16.67
CA GLU A 69 12.09 -8.52 17.64
C GLU A 69 13.08 -9.60 18.11
N SER A 70 14.32 -9.21 18.40
CA SER A 70 15.29 -10.08 19.03
C SER A 70 15.26 -9.88 20.54
N ARG A 71 15.11 -10.98 21.32
CA ARG A 71 15.12 -10.98 22.79
C ARG A 71 16.32 -11.78 23.29
N PRO A 72 17.19 -11.18 24.13
CA PRO A 72 18.32 -11.91 24.73
C PRO A 72 17.83 -13.18 25.43
N LYS A 73 18.53 -14.29 25.22
CA LYS A 73 18.26 -15.61 25.81
C LYS A 73 16.92 -16.28 25.40
N ILE A 74 16.06 -15.59 24.66
CA ILE A 74 14.77 -16.11 24.19
C ILE A 74 14.85 -16.44 22.70
N GLY A 75 15.51 -15.59 21.90
CA GLY A 75 15.59 -15.73 20.44
C GLY A 75 14.80 -14.63 19.70
N THR A 76 14.46 -14.91 18.46
CA THR A 76 13.66 -14.03 17.61
C THR A 76 12.18 -14.32 17.80
N ARG A 77 11.39 -13.29 18.12
CA ARG A 77 9.96 -13.39 18.41
C ARG A 77 9.13 -12.56 17.44
N VAL A 78 7.97 -13.06 17.06
CA VAL A 78 6.95 -12.31 16.29
C VAL A 78 6.32 -11.25 17.20
N LYS A 79 6.29 -10.00 16.72
CA LYS A 79 5.67 -8.88 17.44
C LYS A 79 4.15 -8.89 17.29
N GLU A 80 3.48 -8.17 18.19
CA GLU A 80 2.04 -7.98 18.14
C GLU A 80 1.64 -7.11 16.94
N ARG A 81 0.48 -7.39 16.32
CA ARG A 81 -0.02 -6.71 15.11
C ARG A 81 0.00 -5.16 15.19
N PRO A 82 -0.34 -4.51 16.33
CA PRO A 82 -0.26 -3.05 16.45
C PRO A 82 1.16 -2.46 16.30
N GLN A 83 2.20 -3.31 16.36
CA GLN A 83 3.59 -2.89 16.21
C GLN A 83 4.10 -3.02 14.77
N TRP A 84 3.31 -3.62 13.87
CA TRP A 84 3.69 -3.79 12.46
C TRP A 84 3.62 -2.45 11.71
N ASN A 85 4.60 -2.19 10.86
CA ASN A 85 4.60 -0.99 10.05
C ASN A 85 3.70 -1.15 8.82
N MET A 86 2.39 -0.98 9.01
CA MET A 86 1.41 -1.08 7.93
C MET A 86 1.51 0.03 6.87
N LEU A 87 2.40 1.00 7.05
CA LEU A 87 2.72 2.01 6.02
C LEU A 87 3.99 1.69 5.23
N ASP A 88 4.60 0.51 5.44
CA ASP A 88 5.73 0.04 4.65
C ASP A 88 5.24 -0.54 3.31
N PRO A 89 5.59 0.06 2.15
CA PRO A 89 5.10 -0.38 0.85
C PRO A 89 5.50 -1.82 0.52
N GLN A 90 6.69 -2.26 0.93
CA GLN A 90 7.16 -3.62 0.66
C GLN A 90 6.41 -4.66 1.51
N LEU A 91 6.05 -4.32 2.77
CA LEU A 91 5.21 -5.17 3.60
C LEU A 91 3.84 -5.35 2.94
N LEU A 92 3.24 -4.26 2.49
CA LEU A 92 1.97 -4.29 1.78
C LEU A 92 2.07 -5.09 0.47
N GLU A 93 3.15 -4.93 -0.31
CA GLU A 93 3.37 -5.72 -1.51
C GLU A 93 3.40 -7.24 -1.22
N TRP A 94 3.98 -7.65 -0.08
CA TRP A 94 4.01 -9.05 0.33
C TRP A 94 2.64 -9.60 0.75
N MET A 95 1.69 -8.73 1.07
CA MET A 95 0.32 -9.11 1.42
C MET A 95 -0.57 -9.36 0.20
N GLN A 96 -0.18 -8.88 -0.97
CA GLN A 96 -0.97 -9.04 -2.18
C GLN A 96 -1.33 -10.52 -2.43
N GLY A 97 -2.61 -10.79 -2.73
CA GLY A 97 -3.13 -12.13 -2.99
C GLY A 97 -3.29 -13.00 -1.73
N MET A 98 -3.16 -12.44 -0.52
CA MET A 98 -3.49 -13.15 0.72
C MET A 98 -4.98 -12.96 1.07
N GLU A 99 -5.56 -13.90 1.82
CA GLU A 99 -6.97 -13.86 2.24
C GLU A 99 -7.34 -12.57 3.00
N ALA A 100 -6.44 -12.08 3.85
CA ALA A 100 -6.65 -10.84 4.62
C ALA A 100 -6.52 -9.54 3.80
N THR A 101 -6.16 -9.61 2.52
CA THR A 101 -5.87 -8.42 1.70
C THR A 101 -7.12 -7.55 1.50
N GLU A 102 -8.29 -8.18 1.34
CA GLU A 102 -9.56 -7.48 1.16
C GLU A 102 -9.91 -6.62 2.38
N GLU A 103 -9.80 -7.18 3.60
CA GLU A 103 -10.06 -6.44 4.84
C GLU A 103 -9.12 -5.25 5.00
N ILE A 104 -7.83 -5.45 4.74
CA ILE A 104 -6.82 -4.37 4.82
C ILE A 104 -7.10 -3.29 3.79
N TYR A 105 -7.51 -3.67 2.59
CA TYR A 105 -7.93 -2.72 1.56
C TYR A 105 -9.11 -1.86 2.04
N HIS A 106 -10.12 -2.46 2.67
CA HIS A 106 -11.25 -1.72 3.25
C HIS A 106 -10.81 -0.76 4.35
N GLN A 107 -9.95 -1.20 5.28
CA GLN A 107 -9.41 -0.35 6.34
C GLN A 107 -8.62 0.83 5.75
N PHE A 108 -7.87 0.59 4.68
CA PHE A 108 -7.15 1.64 3.98
C PHE A 108 -8.08 2.64 3.29
N LEU A 109 -9.19 2.19 2.68
CA LEU A 109 -10.19 3.09 2.10
C LEU A 109 -10.83 3.98 3.16
N GLU A 110 -11.15 3.46 4.34
CA GLU A 110 -11.67 4.28 5.45
C GLU A 110 -10.64 5.32 5.93
N PHE A 111 -9.39 4.91 6.06
CA PHE A 111 -8.29 5.82 6.37
C PHE A 111 -8.13 6.91 5.28
N ARG A 112 -8.17 6.53 4.01
CA ARG A 112 -8.09 7.44 2.87
C ARG A 112 -9.20 8.51 2.90
N LYS A 113 -10.45 8.11 3.20
CA LYS A 113 -11.59 9.03 3.36
C LYS A 113 -11.35 10.08 4.44
N ALA A 114 -10.62 9.73 5.49
CA ALA A 114 -10.32 10.65 6.57
C ALA A 114 -9.24 11.68 6.21
N ILE A 115 -8.22 11.29 5.44
CA ILE A 115 -7.04 12.14 5.24
C ILE A 115 -7.02 12.86 3.88
N GLU A 116 -7.51 12.25 2.81
CA GLU A 116 -7.35 12.77 1.46
C GLU A 116 -8.12 14.08 1.20
N PRO A 117 -9.36 14.29 1.70
CA PRO A 117 -10.03 15.58 1.56
C PRO A 117 -9.25 16.73 2.19
N HIS A 118 -8.63 16.52 3.34
CA HIS A 118 -7.78 17.53 3.99
C HIS A 118 -6.49 17.78 3.21
N ALA A 119 -5.83 16.72 2.70
CA ALA A 119 -4.66 16.89 1.85
C ALA A 119 -4.99 17.64 0.55
N THR A 120 -6.18 17.41 -0.03
CA THR A 120 -6.66 18.09 -1.24
C THR A 120 -6.93 19.56 -0.98
N ALA A 121 -7.56 19.89 0.16
CA ALA A 121 -7.77 21.27 0.59
C ALA A 121 -6.43 22.02 0.73
N LEU A 122 -5.46 21.43 1.43
CA LEU A 122 -4.13 21.97 1.56
C LEU A 122 -3.40 22.11 0.20
N ALA A 123 -3.57 21.17 -0.71
CA ALA A 123 -2.99 21.25 -2.06
C ALA A 123 -3.55 22.44 -2.84
N ALA A 124 -4.82 22.80 -2.67
CA ALA A 124 -5.40 23.96 -3.31
C ALA A 124 -4.71 25.27 -2.88
N VAL A 125 -4.27 25.37 -1.62
CA VAL A 125 -3.61 26.56 -1.08
C VAL A 125 -2.10 26.53 -1.32
N ASN A 126 -1.45 25.37 -1.11
CA ASN A 126 0.01 25.26 -1.00
C ASN A 126 0.71 24.83 -2.28
N ALA A 127 -0.02 24.28 -3.29
CA ALA A 127 0.61 23.78 -4.50
C ALA A 127 1.44 24.85 -5.21
N SER A 128 2.71 24.55 -5.48
CA SER A 128 3.58 25.42 -6.28
C SER A 128 3.10 25.51 -7.73
N LYS A 129 3.63 26.48 -8.48
CA LYS A 129 3.36 26.60 -9.91
C LYS A 129 3.74 25.33 -10.68
N GLU A 130 4.88 24.76 -10.37
CA GLU A 130 5.40 23.53 -10.99
C GLU A 130 4.48 22.33 -10.67
N GLN A 131 4.01 22.23 -9.42
CA GLN A 131 3.09 21.18 -8.99
C GLN A 131 1.73 21.29 -9.69
N ARG A 132 1.21 22.49 -9.89
CA ARG A 132 -0.02 22.74 -10.66
C ARG A 132 0.15 22.36 -12.14
N ILE A 133 1.31 22.65 -12.74
CA ILE A 133 1.65 22.25 -14.11
C ILE A 133 1.67 20.73 -14.21
N GLU A 134 2.31 20.05 -13.27
CA GLU A 134 2.38 18.59 -13.24
C GLU A 134 1.00 17.96 -13.03
N LEU A 135 0.20 18.48 -12.10
CA LEU A 135 -1.18 18.02 -11.91
C LEU A 135 -2.02 18.18 -13.18
N SER A 136 -1.82 19.29 -13.93
CA SER A 136 -2.49 19.52 -15.22
C SER A 136 -2.05 18.50 -16.26
N ARG A 137 -0.76 18.11 -16.27
CA ARG A 137 -0.24 17.06 -17.15
C ARG A 137 -0.89 15.71 -16.84
N ILE A 138 -0.92 15.35 -15.56
CA ILE A 138 -1.54 14.10 -15.07
C ILE A 138 -3.01 14.07 -15.45
N TYR A 139 -3.77 15.13 -15.16
CA TYR A 139 -5.20 15.19 -15.47
C TYR A 139 -5.49 15.05 -16.98
N ARG A 140 -4.69 15.67 -17.85
CA ARG A 140 -4.81 15.49 -19.31
C ARG A 140 -4.56 14.04 -19.72
N GLN A 141 -3.62 13.36 -19.10
CA GLN A 141 -3.40 11.92 -19.32
C GLN A 141 -4.59 11.07 -18.84
N MET A 142 -5.22 11.42 -17.72
CA MET A 142 -6.47 10.76 -17.28
C MET A 142 -7.57 10.90 -18.35
N CYS A 143 -7.75 12.09 -18.92
CA CYS A 143 -8.70 12.30 -20.01
C CYS A 143 -8.38 11.42 -21.23
N HIS A 144 -7.12 11.36 -21.63
CA HIS A 144 -6.70 10.55 -22.78
C HIS A 144 -6.92 9.04 -22.55
N VAL A 145 -6.55 8.54 -21.36
CA VAL A 145 -6.79 7.12 -21.00
C VAL A 145 -8.30 6.82 -20.95
N SER A 146 -9.13 7.82 -20.59
CA SER A 146 -10.57 7.64 -20.54
C SER A 146 -11.24 7.48 -21.90
N GLU A 147 -10.65 8.02 -22.97
CA GLU A 147 -11.15 7.91 -24.35
C GLU A 147 -10.96 6.50 -24.93
N ASN A 148 -9.83 5.86 -24.57
CA ASN A 148 -9.51 4.48 -24.93
C ASN A 148 -9.15 3.72 -23.65
N PHE A 149 -10.16 3.29 -22.92
CA PHE A 149 -9.98 2.77 -21.56
C PHE A 149 -9.08 1.55 -21.52
N ASP A 150 -7.94 1.72 -20.86
CA ASP A 150 -7.07 0.65 -20.40
C ASP A 150 -7.03 0.67 -18.87
N ALA A 151 -7.42 -0.44 -18.28
CA ALA A 151 -7.58 -0.53 -16.82
C ALA A 151 -6.25 -0.35 -16.08
N GLN A 152 -5.15 -0.92 -16.60
CA GLN A 152 -3.84 -0.80 -15.97
C GLN A 152 -3.33 0.64 -16.08
N ALA A 153 -3.41 1.25 -17.26
CA ALA A 153 -3.04 2.65 -17.47
C ALA A 153 -3.88 3.59 -16.60
N TRP A 154 -5.19 3.27 -16.42
CA TRP A 154 -6.03 4.06 -15.54
C TRP A 154 -5.54 4.05 -14.09
N VAL A 155 -5.23 2.88 -13.51
CA VAL A 155 -4.73 2.82 -12.13
C VAL A 155 -3.39 3.51 -11.96
N GLU A 156 -2.52 3.41 -12.94
CA GLU A 156 -1.23 4.09 -12.89
C GLU A 156 -1.40 5.60 -12.84
N ILE A 157 -2.27 6.17 -13.70
CA ILE A 157 -2.48 7.62 -13.74
C ILE A 157 -3.33 8.12 -12.56
N ASP A 158 -4.32 7.35 -12.11
CA ASP A 158 -5.13 7.64 -10.93
C ASP A 158 -4.26 7.69 -9.66
N THR A 159 -3.36 6.71 -9.52
CA THR A 159 -2.37 6.69 -8.44
C THR A 159 -1.46 7.92 -8.48
N GLN A 160 -0.99 8.33 -9.66
CA GLN A 160 -0.15 9.52 -9.82
C GLN A 160 -0.92 10.79 -9.44
N PHE A 161 -2.20 10.89 -9.80
CA PHE A 161 -3.06 12.03 -9.47
C PHE A 161 -3.18 12.20 -7.95
N HIS A 162 -3.59 11.16 -7.25
CA HIS A 162 -3.74 11.20 -5.80
C HIS A 162 -2.40 11.39 -5.07
N ARG A 163 -1.33 10.75 -5.54
CA ARG A 163 0.01 10.98 -4.98
C ARG A 163 0.45 12.43 -5.14
N MET A 164 0.15 13.06 -6.29
CA MET A 164 0.48 14.46 -6.53
C MET A 164 -0.26 15.40 -5.58
N ILE A 165 -1.51 15.09 -5.21
CA ILE A 165 -2.27 15.82 -4.18
C ILE A 165 -1.53 15.80 -2.84
N PHE A 166 -1.10 14.62 -2.37
CA PHE A 166 -0.37 14.52 -1.11
C PHE A 166 0.94 15.31 -1.13
N ILE A 167 1.69 15.26 -2.23
CA ILE A 167 2.91 16.05 -2.40
C ILE A 167 2.60 17.56 -2.37
N SER A 168 1.53 17.98 -3.07
CA SER A 168 1.14 19.39 -3.21
C SER A 168 0.53 19.97 -1.94
N SER A 169 0.15 19.14 -0.96
CA SER A 169 -0.37 19.61 0.32
C SER A 169 0.62 20.48 1.11
N GLY A 170 1.92 20.39 0.79
CA GLY A 170 2.97 21.08 1.53
C GLY A 170 3.28 20.48 2.90
N ASN A 171 2.60 19.40 3.28
CA ASN A 171 2.81 18.72 4.55
C ASN A 171 3.53 17.38 4.33
N CYS A 172 4.77 17.31 4.81
CA CYS A 172 5.63 16.12 4.62
C CYS A 172 5.05 14.84 5.24
N PHE A 173 4.16 14.93 6.22
CA PHE A 173 3.52 13.78 6.82
C PHE A 173 2.46 13.12 5.92
N TYR A 174 1.93 13.82 4.91
CA TYR A 174 1.04 13.20 3.92
C TYR A 174 1.77 12.43 2.82
N VAL A 175 3.00 12.77 2.51
CA VAL A 175 3.77 12.15 1.41
C VAL A 175 3.92 10.64 1.54
N PRO A 176 4.22 10.05 2.73
CA PRO A 176 4.29 8.60 2.90
C PRO A 176 2.99 7.87 2.52
N PHE A 177 1.83 8.47 2.76
CA PHE A 177 0.54 7.90 2.38
C PHE A 177 0.36 7.83 0.86
N GLY A 178 0.83 8.82 0.12
CA GLY A 178 0.89 8.77 -1.34
C GLY A 178 1.75 7.63 -1.88
N ASN A 179 2.83 7.26 -1.18
CA ASN A 179 3.66 6.12 -1.54
C ASN A 179 2.95 4.78 -1.27
N VAL A 180 2.20 4.69 -0.17
CA VAL A 180 1.37 3.51 0.16
C VAL A 180 0.26 3.31 -0.87
N LEU A 181 -0.36 4.39 -1.35
CA LEU A 181 -1.34 4.34 -2.44
C LEU A 181 -0.83 3.58 -3.65
N THR A 182 0.41 3.83 -4.06
CA THR A 182 1.02 3.18 -5.25
C THR A 182 1.02 1.66 -5.12
N THR A 183 1.16 1.13 -3.91
CA THR A 183 1.13 -0.32 -3.67
C THR A 183 -0.30 -0.84 -3.58
N ILE A 184 -1.14 -0.18 -2.78
CA ILE A 184 -2.50 -0.67 -2.51
C ILE A 184 -3.40 -0.54 -3.74
N PHE A 185 -3.22 0.46 -4.59
CA PHE A 185 -4.01 0.59 -5.82
C PHE A 185 -3.78 -0.54 -6.83
N LYS A 186 -2.64 -1.21 -6.78
CA LYS A 186 -2.44 -2.44 -7.55
C LYS A 186 -3.40 -3.56 -7.14
N TRP A 187 -3.81 -3.59 -5.86
CA TRP A 187 -4.78 -4.56 -5.37
C TRP A 187 -6.21 -4.24 -5.83
N PHE A 188 -6.48 -2.96 -6.17
CA PHE A 188 -7.79 -2.51 -6.62
C PHE A 188 -8.34 -3.34 -7.78
N PHE A 189 -7.48 -3.77 -8.72
CA PHE A 189 -7.88 -4.64 -9.83
C PHE A 189 -8.33 -6.02 -9.39
N GLU A 190 -7.81 -6.52 -8.29
CA GLU A 190 -8.20 -7.82 -7.76
C GLU A 190 -9.57 -7.76 -7.08
N TYR A 191 -9.90 -6.61 -6.48
CA TYR A 191 -11.08 -6.44 -5.62
C TYR A 191 -12.14 -5.46 -6.14
N SER A 192 -11.81 -4.58 -7.09
CA SER A 192 -12.83 -3.73 -7.71
C SER A 192 -13.57 -4.48 -8.80
N SER A 193 -14.89 -4.30 -8.87
CA SER A 193 -15.64 -4.79 -10.01
C SER A 193 -15.07 -4.20 -11.30
N LYS A 194 -15.01 -5.00 -12.37
CA LYS A 194 -14.66 -4.55 -13.72
C LYS A 194 -15.55 -3.38 -14.23
N GLU A 195 -16.59 -3.07 -13.50
CA GLU A 195 -17.54 -1.97 -13.72
C GLU A 195 -17.19 -0.70 -12.92
N GLY A 196 -16.12 -0.69 -12.14
CA GLY A 196 -15.64 0.50 -11.43
C GLY A 196 -15.33 1.60 -12.43
N GLY A 197 -16.31 2.49 -12.64
CA GLY A 197 -16.15 3.60 -13.58
C GLY A 197 -15.03 4.53 -13.18
N MET A 198 -14.39 5.16 -14.15
CA MET A 198 -13.23 6.03 -14.03
C MET A 198 -13.40 7.24 -13.10
N CYS A 199 -14.61 7.58 -12.69
CA CYS A 199 -14.90 8.77 -11.87
C CYS A 199 -14.24 10.05 -12.40
N LEU A 200 -14.06 10.17 -13.73
CA LEU A 200 -13.35 11.28 -14.36
C LEU A 200 -13.95 12.64 -13.99
N ASN A 201 -15.28 12.73 -13.89
CA ASN A 201 -15.95 13.97 -13.51
C ASN A 201 -15.64 14.40 -12.07
N GLU A 202 -15.50 13.43 -11.17
CA GLU A 202 -15.12 13.67 -9.78
C GLU A 202 -13.66 14.15 -9.70
N HIS A 203 -12.76 13.51 -10.44
CA HIS A 203 -11.37 13.97 -10.57
C HIS A 203 -11.27 15.36 -11.18
N LYS A 204 -12.12 15.68 -12.18
CA LYS A 204 -12.22 17.02 -12.76
C LYS A 204 -12.51 18.08 -11.71
N LYS A 205 -13.51 17.84 -10.85
CA LYS A 205 -13.88 18.78 -9.78
C LYS A 205 -12.74 19.03 -8.82
N ILE A 206 -12.00 17.98 -8.44
CA ILE A 206 -10.82 18.09 -7.59
C ILE A 206 -9.75 18.94 -8.30
N TYR A 207 -9.44 18.60 -9.54
CA TYR A 207 -8.45 19.31 -10.33
C TYR A 207 -8.79 20.81 -10.45
N GLU A 208 -10.02 21.14 -10.87
CA GLU A 208 -10.48 22.52 -11.04
C GLU A 208 -10.42 23.32 -9.73
N ALA A 209 -10.82 22.72 -8.60
CA ALA A 209 -10.75 23.36 -7.30
C ALA A 209 -9.30 23.65 -6.84
N ILE A 210 -8.38 22.71 -7.07
CA ILE A 210 -6.96 22.93 -6.79
C ILE A 210 -6.40 24.04 -7.69
N MET A 211 -6.74 24.04 -8.97
CA MET A 211 -6.25 25.07 -9.90
C MET A 211 -6.78 26.45 -9.57
N ALA A 212 -8.02 26.54 -9.07
CA ALA A 212 -8.62 27.78 -8.61
C ALA A 212 -8.08 28.27 -7.25
N GLY A 213 -7.39 27.40 -6.48
CA GLY A 213 -6.99 27.73 -5.11
C GLY A 213 -8.14 27.71 -4.11
N ASP A 214 -9.26 27.05 -4.46
CA ASP A 214 -10.45 26.98 -3.60
C ASP A 214 -10.35 25.80 -2.64
N GLU A 215 -9.95 26.07 -1.42
CA GLU A 215 -9.78 25.10 -0.34
C GLU A 215 -11.09 24.34 -0.04
N GLY A 216 -12.21 25.06 0.06
CA GLY A 216 -13.51 24.48 0.41
C GLY A 216 -14.07 23.58 -0.69
N ALA A 217 -13.99 24.03 -1.94
CA ALA A 217 -14.38 23.23 -3.09
C ALA A 217 -13.49 22.00 -3.25
N ALA A 218 -12.19 22.13 -3.03
CA ALA A 218 -11.22 21.03 -3.10
C ALA A 218 -11.52 19.94 -2.07
N TYR A 219 -11.75 20.34 -0.80
CA TYR A 219 -12.19 19.42 0.24
C TYR A 219 -13.46 18.67 -0.13
N SER A 220 -14.49 19.44 -0.53
CA SER A 220 -15.81 18.88 -0.85
C SER A 220 -15.80 17.94 -2.06
N ALA A 221 -15.04 18.28 -3.10
CA ALA A 221 -14.85 17.46 -4.28
C ALA A 221 -14.16 16.12 -3.96
N SER A 222 -13.08 16.17 -3.16
CA SER A 222 -12.37 14.97 -2.73
C SER A 222 -13.24 14.07 -1.84
N LEU A 223 -13.96 14.66 -0.88
CA LEU A 223 -14.91 13.92 -0.04
C LEU A 223 -16.02 13.27 -0.87
N GLY A 224 -16.50 13.96 -1.90
CA GLY A 224 -17.50 13.44 -2.85
C GLY A 224 -17.00 12.22 -3.61
N LEU A 225 -15.77 12.27 -4.11
CA LEU A 225 -15.12 11.12 -4.76
C LEU A 225 -15.01 9.93 -3.81
N MET A 226 -14.55 10.16 -2.57
CA MET A 226 -14.37 9.09 -1.57
C MET A 226 -15.68 8.45 -1.10
N LYS A 227 -16.79 9.19 -1.11
CA LYS A 227 -18.12 8.69 -0.71
C LYS A 227 -18.87 8.00 -1.86
N GLY A 228 -18.42 8.14 -3.09
CA GLY A 228 -19.05 7.54 -4.26
C GLY A 228 -19.14 6.02 -4.18
N HIS A 229 -20.24 5.44 -4.67
CA HIS A 229 -20.49 3.98 -4.65
C HIS A 229 -19.44 3.19 -5.43
N LYS A 230 -18.73 3.82 -6.35
CA LYS A 230 -17.74 3.19 -7.24
C LYS A 230 -16.44 2.76 -6.55
N HIS A 231 -16.18 3.27 -5.33
CA HIS A 231 -15.06 2.83 -4.48
C HIS A 231 -15.46 1.74 -3.47
N ARG A 232 -16.70 1.25 -3.53
CA ARG A 232 -17.13 0.13 -2.70
C ARG A 232 -16.82 -1.16 -3.43
N LEU A 233 -16.03 -2.01 -2.77
CA LEU A 233 -15.97 -3.41 -3.16
C LEU A 233 -17.38 -3.98 -3.15
N ASN A 234 -17.77 -4.69 -4.22
CA ASN A 234 -18.95 -5.54 -4.16
C ASN A 234 -18.68 -6.56 -3.05
N ARG A 235 -19.34 -6.40 -1.91
CA ARG A 235 -19.48 -7.52 -0.97
C ARG A 235 -20.22 -8.59 -1.77
N GLY A 236 -19.48 -9.61 -2.19
CA GLY A 236 -20.07 -10.78 -2.81
C GLY A 236 -21.25 -11.18 -1.95
N GLY A 237 -22.45 -11.14 -2.54
CA GLY A 237 -23.66 -11.52 -1.85
C GLY A 237 -23.49 -12.95 -1.36
N GLY A 238 -23.28 -13.10 -0.06
CA GLY A 238 -23.53 -14.35 0.62
C GLY A 238 -25.03 -14.58 0.58
N VAL A 239 -25.44 -15.59 -0.13
CA VAL A 239 -26.72 -16.26 0.02
C VAL A 239 -26.60 -17.19 1.20
#